data_b0107a126a434a7c1a93f47c09ad8661
#
_entry.id   b0107a126a434a7c1a93f47c09ad8661
#
_cell.length_a   1.000
_cell.length_b   1.000
_cell.length_c   1.000
_cell.angle_alpha   90.00
_cell.angle_beta   90.00
_cell.angle_gamma   90.00
#
_symmetry.space_group_name_H-M   'P 1'
#
loop_
_entity.id
_entity.type
_entity.pdbx_description
1 polymer ?
#
loop_
_entity_poly.entity_id
_entity_poly.type
_entity_poly.pdbx_seq_one_letter_code
_entity_poly.pdbx_strand_id
1 'polypeptide(L)'
;MPVSPGAPGGQQPAPLFRRILLQGKYEALAMLRNGEQLILAVVLPLLALVGLTVTPFLDGLGASRIDVAVPGILALCAMSTAFTGQGIATGFDRRYGVLRFLSTTPLGRGGLIAGKVLSVLVVLCLQVAVVAAVGLALGWQPTAAGWVPGLLLLALGAAAFTALGLLVAGTVRPEATLAITNLLWILLGALGGIVIPAERLPAAAQQIVGFLPSGALGEALRDAFLHGAVNGAATLILVLWTILAGAAAIRWFKWN
;
A
#
# COMPACT_ATOMS: atom_id res chain seq x y z
N MET A 1 39.30 -4.77 49.56
CA MET A 1 37.87 -4.48 49.39
C MET A 1 37.44 -4.99 48.00
N PRO A 2 36.56 -5.97 47.85
CA PRO A 2 36.09 -6.40 46.57
C PRO A 2 34.97 -5.44 46.10
N VAL A 3 35.21 -4.79 44.96
CA VAL A 3 34.18 -4.00 44.27
C VAL A 3 33.15 -4.97 43.66
N SER A 4 31.95 -4.98 44.19
CA SER A 4 30.81 -5.68 43.62
C SER A 4 30.46 -5.04 42.26
N PRO A 5 30.46 -5.79 41.15
CA PRO A 5 29.97 -5.24 39.90
C PRO A 5 28.44 -5.14 40.00
N GLY A 6 27.94 -3.92 40.18
CA GLY A 6 26.49 -3.65 40.05
C GLY A 6 26.00 -4.19 38.72
N ALA A 7 25.12 -5.17 38.78
CA ALA A 7 24.45 -5.67 37.59
C ALA A 7 23.82 -4.49 36.83
N PRO A 8 24.07 -4.30 35.53
CA PRO A 8 23.40 -3.27 34.78
C PRO A 8 21.90 -3.55 34.85
N GLY A 9 21.17 -2.64 35.51
CA GLY A 9 19.71 -2.74 35.64
C GLY A 9 19.13 -2.99 34.25
N GLY A 10 18.56 -4.18 34.06
CA GLY A 10 18.00 -4.60 32.79
C GLY A 10 16.92 -3.62 32.37
N GLN A 11 17.25 -2.72 31.47
CA GLN A 11 16.26 -1.82 30.90
C GLN A 11 15.19 -2.67 30.20
N GLN A 12 14.00 -2.68 30.75
CA GLN A 12 12.88 -3.38 30.12
C GLN A 12 12.67 -2.83 28.71
N PRO A 13 12.42 -3.69 27.71
CA PRO A 13 12.16 -3.22 26.36
C PRO A 13 10.97 -2.25 26.34
N ALA A 14 11.07 -1.17 25.56
CA ALA A 14 9.96 -0.23 25.42
C ALA A 14 8.66 -0.94 25.01
N PRO A 15 7.46 -0.43 25.37
CA PRO A 15 6.18 -1.02 24.98
C PRO A 15 6.11 -1.28 23.46
N LEU A 16 5.43 -2.35 23.06
CA LEU A 16 5.33 -2.75 21.64
C LEU A 16 4.86 -1.61 20.74
N PHE A 17 3.86 -0.85 21.16
CA PHE A 17 3.36 0.31 20.41
C PHE A 17 4.45 1.34 20.11
N ARG A 18 5.28 1.69 21.10
CA ARG A 18 6.39 2.63 20.92
C ARG A 18 7.43 2.08 19.94
N ARG A 19 7.70 0.78 19.98
CA ARG A 19 8.61 0.11 19.04
C ARG A 19 8.09 0.16 17.61
N ILE A 20 6.79 -0.08 17.41
CA ILE A 20 6.12 0.03 16.11
C ILE A 20 6.20 1.46 15.58
N LEU A 21 5.90 2.47 16.42
CA LEU A 21 5.98 3.88 16.03
C LEU A 21 7.40 4.28 15.60
N LEU A 22 8.40 3.86 16.36
CA LEU A 22 9.81 4.18 16.05
C LEU A 22 10.24 3.51 14.75
N GLN A 23 9.87 2.25 14.53
CA GLN A 23 10.13 1.54 13.28
C GLN A 23 9.44 2.22 12.09
N GLY A 24 8.15 2.54 12.23
CA GLY A 24 7.38 3.23 11.19
C GLY A 24 7.95 4.61 10.85
N LYS A 25 8.34 5.39 11.87
CA LYS A 25 9.01 6.68 11.69
C LYS A 25 10.34 6.54 10.94
N TYR A 26 11.16 5.58 11.33
CA TYR A 26 12.45 5.34 10.68
C TYR A 26 12.26 5.00 9.19
N GLU A 27 11.38 4.05 8.88
CA GLU A 27 11.11 3.65 7.50
C GLU A 27 10.45 4.78 6.68
N ALA A 28 9.50 5.50 7.26
CA ALA A 28 8.90 6.65 6.58
C ALA A 28 9.94 7.72 6.23
N LEU A 29 10.84 8.04 7.15
CA LEU A 29 11.93 8.99 6.89
C LEU A 29 12.90 8.47 5.83
N ALA A 30 13.20 7.17 5.82
CA ALA A 30 14.04 6.57 4.78
C ALA A 30 13.39 6.70 3.39
N MET A 31 12.08 6.43 3.27
CA MET A 31 11.33 6.61 2.02
C MET A 31 11.26 8.08 1.58
N LEU A 32 10.95 8.99 2.49
CA LEU A 32 10.83 10.43 2.19
C LEU A 32 12.17 11.10 1.86
N ARG A 33 13.29 10.55 2.34
CA ARG A 33 14.65 11.03 2.01
C ARG A 33 15.19 10.44 0.70
N ASN A 34 14.58 9.40 0.19
CA ASN A 34 14.93 8.84 -1.12
C ASN A 34 14.21 9.66 -2.22
N GLY A 35 14.86 10.74 -2.66
CA GLY A 35 14.28 11.67 -3.64
C GLY A 35 13.90 11.01 -4.96
N GLU A 36 14.69 10.06 -5.44
CA GLU A 36 14.38 9.30 -6.66
C GLU A 36 13.08 8.51 -6.51
N GLN A 37 12.97 7.73 -5.43
CA GLN A 37 11.78 6.95 -5.14
C GLN A 37 10.55 7.84 -4.92
N LEU A 38 10.71 8.98 -4.24
CA LEU A 38 9.63 9.93 -3.97
C LEU A 38 9.13 10.59 -5.26
N ILE A 39 10.05 11.01 -6.14
CA ILE A 39 9.69 11.58 -7.45
C ILE A 39 8.88 10.55 -8.25
N LEU A 40 9.35 9.31 -8.36
CA LEU A 40 8.63 8.26 -9.07
C LEU A 40 7.26 7.96 -8.43
N ALA A 41 7.18 7.94 -7.11
CA ALA A 41 5.96 7.66 -6.36
C ALA A 41 4.89 8.77 -6.50
N VAL A 42 5.27 9.98 -6.90
CA VAL A 42 4.37 11.13 -7.09
C VAL A 42 4.18 11.45 -8.57
N VAL A 43 5.27 11.57 -9.33
CA VAL A 43 5.22 12.03 -10.72
C VAL A 43 4.53 11.00 -11.63
N LEU A 44 4.82 9.71 -11.49
CA LEU A 44 4.20 8.69 -12.35
C LEU A 44 2.68 8.61 -12.16
N PRO A 45 2.12 8.58 -10.94
CA PRO A 45 0.68 8.69 -10.75
C PRO A 45 0.05 9.96 -11.33
N LEU A 46 0.73 11.11 -11.21
CA LEU A 46 0.23 12.36 -11.79
C LEU A 46 0.22 12.33 -13.33
N LEU A 47 1.26 11.78 -13.94
CA LEU A 47 1.30 11.58 -15.39
C LEU A 47 0.18 10.63 -15.84
N ALA A 48 -0.06 9.55 -15.10
CA ALA A 48 -1.16 8.63 -15.36
C ALA A 48 -2.52 9.33 -15.20
N LEU A 49 -2.69 10.17 -14.16
CA LEU A 49 -3.91 10.96 -13.96
C LEU A 49 -4.17 11.88 -15.16
N VAL A 50 -3.17 12.66 -15.57
CA VAL A 50 -3.29 13.54 -16.73
C VAL A 50 -3.57 12.73 -17.99
N GLY A 51 -2.86 11.63 -18.22
CA GLY A 51 -3.07 10.76 -19.37
C GLY A 51 -4.50 10.23 -19.45
N LEU A 52 -5.07 9.79 -18.33
CA LEU A 52 -6.45 9.27 -18.26
C LEU A 52 -7.50 10.38 -18.47
N THR A 53 -7.22 11.61 -18.09
CA THR A 53 -8.16 12.72 -18.24
C THR A 53 -8.17 13.29 -19.68
N VAL A 54 -7.03 13.30 -20.35
CA VAL A 54 -6.95 13.84 -21.73
C VAL A 54 -7.34 12.80 -22.79
N THR A 55 -7.24 11.51 -22.48
CA THR A 55 -7.61 10.45 -23.42
C THR A 55 -9.09 10.03 -23.26
N PRO A 56 -9.77 9.59 -24.34
CA PRO A 56 -11.17 9.15 -24.27
C PRO A 56 -11.34 7.76 -23.63
N PHE A 57 -10.33 7.28 -22.94
CA PHE A 57 -10.29 5.91 -22.40
C PHE A 57 -11.37 5.62 -21.33
N LEU A 58 -11.76 6.65 -20.57
CA LEU A 58 -12.77 6.56 -19.51
C LEU A 58 -14.15 7.08 -19.93
N ASP A 59 -14.40 7.37 -21.22
CA ASP A 59 -15.67 7.88 -21.70
C ASP A 59 -16.80 6.84 -21.55
N GLY A 60 -18.02 7.30 -21.27
CA GLY A 60 -19.20 6.44 -21.19
C GLY A 60 -19.34 5.62 -19.89
N LEU A 61 -18.64 6.01 -18.83
CA LEU A 61 -18.76 5.39 -17.48
C LEU A 61 -19.77 6.11 -16.57
N GLY A 62 -20.61 7.01 -17.12
CA GLY A 62 -21.65 7.69 -16.33
C GLY A 62 -21.15 8.83 -15.44
N ALA A 63 -19.86 9.08 -15.39
CA ALA A 63 -19.23 10.17 -14.63
C ALA A 63 -18.16 10.88 -15.48
N SER A 64 -17.65 12.01 -15.03
CA SER A 64 -16.56 12.68 -15.73
C SER A 64 -15.26 11.85 -15.66
N ARG A 65 -14.38 12.00 -16.66
CA ARG A 65 -13.11 11.24 -16.70
C ARG A 65 -12.30 11.43 -15.42
N ILE A 66 -12.22 12.66 -14.92
CA ILE A 66 -11.46 13.00 -13.73
C ILE A 66 -12.05 12.35 -12.47
N ASP A 67 -13.38 12.28 -12.38
CA ASP A 67 -14.06 11.70 -11.21
C ASP A 67 -13.83 10.18 -11.11
N VAL A 68 -13.68 9.50 -12.25
CA VAL A 68 -13.31 8.07 -12.29
C VAL A 68 -11.82 7.86 -12.12
N ALA A 69 -10.98 8.75 -12.70
CA ALA A 69 -9.54 8.62 -12.71
C ALA A 69 -8.92 8.80 -11.33
N VAL A 70 -9.31 9.85 -10.58
CA VAL A 70 -8.69 10.18 -9.29
C VAL A 70 -8.77 9.03 -8.29
N PRO A 71 -9.93 8.40 -8.03
CA PRO A 71 -10.01 7.24 -7.13
C PRO A 71 -9.11 6.07 -7.58
N GLY A 72 -9.05 5.79 -8.88
CA GLY A 72 -8.19 4.76 -9.45
C GLY A 72 -6.69 5.06 -9.25
N ILE A 73 -6.30 6.32 -9.43
CA ILE A 73 -4.91 6.77 -9.22
C ILE A 73 -4.55 6.74 -7.73
N LEU A 74 -5.46 7.10 -6.82
CA LEU A 74 -5.24 6.95 -5.38
C LEU A 74 -5.06 5.49 -4.99
N ALA A 75 -5.86 4.58 -5.58
CA ALA A 75 -5.69 3.14 -5.40
C ALA A 75 -4.33 2.65 -5.94
N LEU A 76 -3.91 3.15 -7.11
CA LEU A 76 -2.61 2.84 -7.70
C LEU A 76 -1.45 3.32 -6.82
N CYS A 77 -1.56 4.52 -6.22
CA CYS A 77 -0.58 5.03 -5.25
C CYS A 77 -0.45 4.09 -4.05
N ALA A 78 -1.58 3.66 -3.46
CA ALA A 78 -1.58 2.72 -2.35
C ALA A 78 -0.93 1.40 -2.74
N MET A 79 -1.30 0.81 -3.88
CA MET A 79 -0.70 -0.43 -4.37
C MET A 79 0.80 -0.27 -4.65
N SER A 80 1.22 0.78 -5.34
CA SER A 80 2.63 1.00 -5.70
C SER A 80 3.52 1.14 -4.47
N THR A 81 3.10 1.97 -3.52
CA THR A 81 3.88 2.24 -2.30
C THR A 81 3.86 1.05 -1.35
N ALA A 82 2.69 0.43 -1.14
CA ALA A 82 2.50 -0.64 -0.18
C ALA A 82 3.02 -2.00 -0.70
N PHE A 83 2.69 -2.35 -1.93
CA PHE A 83 3.08 -3.66 -2.48
C PHE A 83 4.49 -3.63 -3.05
N THR A 84 4.72 -2.81 -4.09
CA THR A 84 6.00 -2.78 -4.81
C THR A 84 7.07 -2.12 -3.95
N GLY A 85 6.81 -0.96 -3.39
CA GLY A 85 7.76 -0.22 -2.57
C GLY A 85 8.23 -1.04 -1.37
N GLN A 86 7.31 -1.57 -0.57
CA GLN A 86 7.67 -2.36 0.62
C GLN A 86 8.19 -3.75 0.26
N GLY A 87 7.67 -4.38 -0.77
CA GLY A 87 8.14 -5.68 -1.23
C GLY A 87 9.61 -5.62 -1.67
N ILE A 88 9.96 -4.66 -2.51
CA ILE A 88 11.33 -4.47 -3.01
C ILE A 88 12.26 -4.05 -1.87
N ALA A 89 11.90 -3.04 -1.07
CA ALA A 89 12.71 -2.59 0.07
C ALA A 89 13.00 -3.74 1.03
N THR A 90 11.99 -4.56 1.36
CA THR A 90 12.16 -5.72 2.24
C THR A 90 13.00 -6.82 1.61
N GLY A 91 12.91 -7.02 0.28
CA GLY A 91 13.80 -7.92 -0.44
C GLY A 91 15.27 -7.50 -0.33
N PHE A 92 15.57 -6.20 -0.46
CA PHE A 92 16.90 -5.65 -0.23
C PHE A 92 17.34 -5.74 1.23
N ASP A 93 16.46 -5.39 2.19
CA ASP A 93 16.73 -5.55 3.62
C ASP A 93 17.14 -6.98 3.97
N ARG A 94 16.50 -7.96 3.34
CA ARG A 94 16.84 -9.37 3.48
C ARG A 94 18.20 -9.69 2.86
N ARG A 95 18.46 -9.23 1.63
CA ARG A 95 19.73 -9.45 0.92
C ARG A 95 20.93 -8.87 1.68
N TYR A 96 20.77 -7.71 2.30
CA TYR A 96 21.85 -7.03 3.04
C TYR A 96 21.90 -7.38 4.53
N GLY A 97 21.08 -8.33 5.00
CA GLY A 97 21.12 -8.81 6.37
C GLY A 97 20.46 -7.89 7.41
N VAL A 98 19.79 -6.81 6.97
CA VAL A 98 19.07 -5.87 7.86
C VAL A 98 17.97 -6.61 8.63
N LEU A 99 17.23 -7.49 7.96
CA LEU A 99 16.19 -8.29 8.61
C LEU A 99 16.76 -9.24 9.66
N ARG A 100 17.94 -9.80 9.42
CA ARG A 100 18.61 -10.66 10.41
C ARG A 100 18.99 -9.86 11.66
N PHE A 101 19.44 -8.61 11.51
CA PHE A 101 19.66 -7.72 12.64
C PHE A 101 18.34 -7.40 13.36
N LEU A 102 17.27 -7.07 12.62
CA LEU A 102 15.96 -6.80 13.22
C LEU A 102 15.37 -8.00 13.96
N SER A 103 15.70 -9.23 13.56
CA SER A 103 15.24 -10.45 14.25
C SER A 103 15.79 -10.58 15.68
N THR A 104 16.92 -9.93 16.00
CA THR A 104 17.48 -9.89 17.35
C THR A 104 16.80 -8.85 18.24
N THR A 105 15.99 -7.99 17.68
CA THR A 105 15.24 -6.96 18.41
C THR A 105 13.92 -7.51 18.95
N PRO A 106 13.40 -6.97 20.06
CA PRO A 106 12.11 -7.42 20.61
C PRO A 106 10.88 -6.95 19.80
N LEU A 107 11.06 -6.47 18.55
CA LEU A 107 9.98 -5.98 17.68
C LEU A 107 9.07 -7.10 17.20
N GLY A 108 9.66 -8.24 16.82
CA GLY A 108 8.95 -9.39 16.25
C GLY A 108 8.38 -9.14 14.84
N ARG A 109 7.88 -10.20 14.19
CA ARG A 109 7.34 -10.14 12.81
C ARG A 109 6.11 -9.23 12.71
N GLY A 110 5.18 -9.34 13.64
CA GLY A 110 3.98 -8.50 13.68
C GLY A 110 4.30 -7.02 13.86
N GLY A 111 5.27 -6.70 14.75
CA GLY A 111 5.73 -5.34 14.95
C GLY A 111 6.41 -4.74 13.72
N LEU A 112 7.20 -5.54 13.00
CA LEU A 112 7.82 -5.13 11.73
C LEU A 112 6.75 -4.82 10.67
N ILE A 113 5.78 -5.73 10.49
CA ILE A 113 4.69 -5.52 9.52
C ILE A 113 3.89 -4.26 9.87
N ALA A 114 3.51 -4.09 11.13
CA ALA A 114 2.78 -2.91 11.59
C ALA A 114 3.59 -1.60 11.39
N GLY A 115 4.89 -1.62 11.65
CA GLY A 115 5.78 -0.49 11.38
C GLY A 115 5.86 -0.14 9.89
N LYS A 116 5.93 -1.15 9.02
CA LYS A 116 5.92 -0.97 7.56
C LYS A 116 4.57 -0.44 7.04
N VAL A 117 3.45 -0.91 7.57
CA VAL A 117 2.12 -0.34 7.26
C VAL A 117 2.08 1.14 7.66
N LEU A 118 2.56 1.47 8.86
CA LEU A 118 2.58 2.86 9.33
C LEU A 118 3.45 3.76 8.43
N SER A 119 4.61 3.30 7.98
CA SER A 119 5.45 4.06 7.06
C SER A 119 4.79 4.30 5.71
N VAL A 120 4.10 3.31 5.18
CA VAL A 120 3.30 3.42 3.95
C VAL A 120 2.20 4.46 4.11
N LEU A 121 1.46 4.43 5.23
CA LEU A 121 0.39 5.41 5.48
C LEU A 121 0.90 6.85 5.51
N VAL A 122 2.10 7.09 6.06
CA VAL A 122 2.72 8.43 6.05
C VAL A 122 3.01 8.90 4.62
N VAL A 123 3.61 8.04 3.79
CA VAL A 123 3.89 8.38 2.39
C VAL A 123 2.58 8.53 1.59
N LEU A 124 1.62 7.66 1.84
CA LEU A 124 0.31 7.70 1.19
C LEU A 124 -0.46 9.00 1.52
N CYS A 125 -0.36 9.51 2.75
CA CYS A 125 -0.93 10.82 3.09
C CYS A 125 -0.39 11.95 2.20
N LEU A 126 0.92 11.96 1.93
CA LEU A 126 1.52 12.92 1.00
C LEU A 126 0.98 12.72 -0.43
N GLN A 127 0.92 11.47 -0.91
CA GLN A 127 0.40 11.17 -2.25
C GLN A 127 -1.07 11.57 -2.39
N VAL A 128 -1.90 11.28 -1.39
CA VAL A 128 -3.31 11.70 -1.35
C VAL A 128 -3.42 13.22 -1.43
N ALA A 129 -2.63 13.95 -0.63
CA ALA A 129 -2.66 15.41 -0.64
C ALA A 129 -2.31 15.98 -2.02
N VAL A 130 -1.27 15.46 -2.66
CA VAL A 130 -0.84 15.92 -3.98
C VAL A 130 -1.84 15.53 -5.08
N VAL A 131 -2.26 14.26 -5.13
CA VAL A 131 -3.19 13.78 -6.16
C VAL A 131 -4.56 14.44 -6.02
N ALA A 132 -5.05 14.63 -4.78
CA ALA A 132 -6.30 15.34 -4.54
C ALA A 132 -6.20 16.82 -4.92
N ALA A 133 -5.11 17.51 -4.57
CA ALA A 133 -4.92 18.91 -4.96
C ALA A 133 -4.92 19.08 -6.49
N VAL A 134 -4.19 18.22 -7.21
CA VAL A 134 -4.18 18.26 -8.69
C VAL A 134 -5.53 17.85 -9.25
N GLY A 135 -6.18 16.83 -8.70
CA GLY A 135 -7.53 16.39 -9.11
C GLY A 135 -8.56 17.51 -8.97
N LEU A 136 -8.59 18.19 -7.82
CA LEU A 136 -9.49 19.34 -7.59
C LEU A 136 -9.20 20.49 -8.56
N ALA A 137 -7.93 20.79 -8.83
CA ALA A 137 -7.53 21.81 -9.82
C ALA A 137 -7.96 21.44 -11.26
N LEU A 138 -8.05 20.14 -11.58
CA LEU A 138 -8.54 19.62 -12.85
C LEU A 138 -10.07 19.42 -12.91
N GLY A 139 -10.80 19.80 -11.84
CA GLY A 139 -12.26 19.74 -11.79
C GLY A 139 -12.84 18.47 -11.18
N TRP A 140 -12.07 17.70 -10.43
CA TRP A 140 -12.58 16.57 -9.63
C TRP A 140 -13.57 17.05 -8.57
N GLN A 141 -14.72 16.38 -8.48
CA GLN A 141 -15.80 16.75 -7.57
C GLN A 141 -16.19 15.58 -6.65
N PRO A 142 -15.33 15.25 -5.66
CA PRO A 142 -15.65 14.19 -4.72
C PRO A 142 -16.80 14.57 -3.82
N THR A 143 -17.66 13.61 -3.47
CA THR A 143 -18.67 13.84 -2.44
C THR A 143 -18.02 14.11 -1.08
N ALA A 144 -18.52 15.08 -0.34
CA ALA A 144 -17.99 15.38 0.99
C ALA A 144 -18.08 14.16 1.94
N ALA A 145 -19.17 13.39 1.82
CA ALA A 145 -19.38 12.16 2.59
C ALA A 145 -18.35 11.04 2.24
N GLY A 146 -17.73 11.09 1.06
CA GLY A 146 -16.79 10.08 0.58
C GLY A 146 -15.38 10.17 1.18
N TRP A 147 -15.00 11.31 1.76
CA TRP A 147 -13.63 11.49 2.26
C TRP A 147 -13.25 10.54 3.40
N VAL A 148 -14.09 10.43 4.42
CA VAL A 148 -13.80 9.56 5.56
C VAL A 148 -13.74 8.09 5.14
N PRO A 149 -14.77 7.52 4.50
CA PRO A 149 -14.70 6.14 4.05
C PRO A 149 -13.59 5.92 3.01
N GLY A 150 -13.36 6.84 2.09
CA GLY A 150 -12.29 6.72 1.09
C GLY A 150 -10.89 6.63 1.73
N LEU A 151 -10.59 7.47 2.71
CA LEU A 151 -9.32 7.40 3.44
C LEU A 151 -9.18 6.13 4.27
N LEU A 152 -10.24 5.64 4.89
CA LEU A 152 -10.24 4.38 5.63
C LEU A 152 -10.03 3.19 4.69
N LEU A 153 -10.68 3.18 3.52
CA LEU A 153 -10.49 2.16 2.49
C LEU A 153 -9.08 2.19 1.90
N LEU A 154 -8.50 3.37 1.68
CA LEU A 154 -7.10 3.51 1.29
C LEU A 154 -6.15 2.92 2.33
N ALA A 155 -6.39 3.20 3.62
CA ALA A 155 -5.58 2.64 4.70
C ALA A 155 -5.70 1.12 4.77
N LEU A 156 -6.90 0.58 4.61
CA LEU A 156 -7.16 -0.87 4.56
C LEU A 156 -6.48 -1.52 3.35
N GLY A 157 -6.61 -0.92 2.17
CA GLY A 157 -5.92 -1.36 0.95
C GLY A 157 -4.40 -1.32 1.10
N ALA A 158 -3.86 -0.25 1.67
CA ALA A 158 -2.44 -0.15 1.97
C ALA A 158 -1.97 -1.27 2.92
N ALA A 159 -2.75 -1.62 3.93
CA ALA A 159 -2.44 -2.74 4.83
C ALA A 159 -2.45 -4.09 4.08
N ALA A 160 -3.46 -4.34 3.25
CA ALA A 160 -3.55 -5.55 2.42
C ALA A 160 -2.35 -5.68 1.47
N PHE A 161 -2.04 -4.61 0.74
CA PHE A 161 -0.92 -4.59 -0.21
C PHE A 161 0.44 -4.65 0.48
N THR A 162 0.62 -4.03 1.64
CA THR A 162 1.84 -4.18 2.44
C THR A 162 2.02 -5.63 2.86
N ALA A 163 0.97 -6.27 3.36
CA ALA A 163 1.02 -7.68 3.77
C ALA A 163 1.38 -8.61 2.59
N LEU A 164 0.80 -8.37 1.41
CA LEU A 164 1.13 -9.11 0.18
C LEU A 164 2.58 -8.88 -0.26
N GLY A 165 3.04 -7.64 -0.25
CA GLY A 165 4.43 -7.30 -0.60
C GLY A 165 5.43 -7.97 0.33
N LEU A 166 5.15 -7.97 1.63
CA LEU A 166 5.97 -8.64 2.64
C LEU A 166 5.90 -10.16 2.54
N LEU A 167 4.74 -10.72 2.18
CA LEU A 167 4.61 -12.16 1.92
C LEU A 167 5.52 -12.59 0.75
N VAL A 168 5.50 -11.86 -0.36
CA VAL A 168 6.38 -12.12 -1.52
C VAL A 168 7.84 -11.98 -1.09
N ALA A 169 8.22 -10.85 -0.50
CA ALA A 169 9.60 -10.58 -0.08
C ALA A 169 10.12 -11.56 0.99
N GLY A 170 9.23 -12.07 1.84
CA GLY A 170 9.56 -13.01 2.90
C GLY A 170 9.63 -14.48 2.46
N THR A 171 9.07 -14.83 1.31
CA THR A 171 8.98 -16.21 0.85
C THR A 171 9.84 -16.52 -0.38
N VAL A 172 9.93 -15.56 -1.30
CA VAL A 172 10.70 -15.66 -2.55
C VAL A 172 12.17 -15.34 -2.29
N ARG A 173 13.06 -15.79 -3.18
CA ARG A 173 14.49 -15.44 -3.13
C ARG A 173 14.67 -13.94 -3.33
N PRO A 174 15.58 -13.27 -2.61
CA PRO A 174 15.76 -11.80 -2.69
C PRO A 174 15.97 -11.31 -4.13
N GLU A 175 16.71 -12.05 -4.96
CA GLU A 175 17.02 -11.70 -6.34
C GLU A 175 15.77 -11.73 -7.24
N ALA A 176 14.82 -12.64 -6.96
CA ALA A 176 13.57 -12.77 -7.71
C ALA A 176 12.47 -11.84 -7.21
N THR A 177 12.61 -11.28 -6.01
CA THR A 177 11.57 -10.41 -5.40
C THR A 177 11.27 -9.22 -6.28
N LEU A 178 12.30 -8.53 -6.80
CA LEU A 178 12.14 -7.37 -7.69
C LEU A 178 11.31 -7.73 -8.94
N ALA A 179 11.68 -8.81 -9.63
CA ALA A 179 11.02 -9.22 -10.86
C ALA A 179 9.57 -9.64 -10.63
N ILE A 180 9.33 -10.46 -9.59
CA ILE A 180 7.99 -10.97 -9.25
C ILE A 180 7.08 -9.82 -8.79
N THR A 181 7.59 -8.91 -7.94
CA THR A 181 6.80 -7.79 -7.45
C THR A 181 6.41 -6.85 -8.59
N ASN A 182 7.33 -6.54 -9.50
CA ASN A 182 7.04 -5.70 -10.65
C ASN A 182 6.07 -6.38 -11.63
N LEU A 183 6.24 -7.69 -11.90
CA LEU A 183 5.30 -8.44 -12.75
C LEU A 183 3.89 -8.42 -12.17
N LEU A 184 3.74 -8.73 -10.89
CA LEU A 184 2.44 -8.71 -10.22
C LEU A 184 1.86 -7.30 -10.17
N TRP A 185 2.68 -6.26 -9.98
CA TRP A 185 2.23 -4.87 -10.03
C TRP A 185 1.66 -4.50 -11.41
N ILE A 186 2.34 -4.88 -12.49
CA ILE A 186 1.84 -4.65 -13.86
C ILE A 186 0.53 -5.38 -14.09
N LEU A 187 0.43 -6.65 -13.71
CA LEU A 187 -0.78 -7.44 -13.88
C LEU A 187 -1.96 -6.88 -13.08
N LEU A 188 -1.74 -6.55 -11.80
CA LEU A 188 -2.77 -5.98 -10.93
C LEU A 188 -3.14 -4.54 -11.34
N GLY A 189 -2.18 -3.74 -11.80
CA GLY A 189 -2.41 -2.37 -12.24
C GLY A 189 -3.15 -2.28 -13.56
N ALA A 190 -2.74 -3.09 -14.55
CA ALA A 190 -3.33 -3.06 -15.89
C ALA A 190 -4.64 -3.86 -15.99
N LEU A 191 -4.67 -5.06 -15.38
CA LEU A 191 -5.79 -6.00 -15.52
C LEU A 191 -6.60 -6.19 -14.25
N GLY A 192 -6.12 -5.65 -13.13
CA GLY A 192 -6.72 -5.87 -11.81
C GLY A 192 -7.82 -4.88 -11.43
N GLY A 193 -8.38 -4.09 -12.35
CA GLY A 193 -9.51 -3.19 -12.07
C GLY A 193 -9.16 -1.92 -11.28
N ILE A 194 -7.88 -1.67 -10.99
CA ILE A 194 -7.46 -0.55 -10.15
C ILE A 194 -7.55 0.79 -10.90
N VAL A 195 -6.91 0.87 -12.06
CA VAL A 195 -6.93 2.05 -12.94
C VAL A 195 -8.10 2.00 -13.90
N ILE A 196 -8.28 0.82 -14.52
CA ILE A 196 -9.36 0.54 -15.46
C ILE A 196 -10.53 -0.06 -14.69
N PRO A 197 -11.71 0.58 -14.63
CA PRO A 197 -12.88 0.00 -13.99
C PRO A 197 -13.24 -1.37 -14.57
N ALA A 198 -13.77 -2.25 -13.72
CA ALA A 198 -14.10 -3.64 -14.11
C ALA A 198 -15.04 -3.72 -15.30
N GLU A 199 -15.96 -2.75 -15.46
CA GLU A 199 -16.94 -2.68 -16.56
C GLU A 199 -16.29 -2.58 -17.95
N ARG A 200 -15.04 -2.13 -18.02
CA ARG A 200 -14.27 -2.05 -19.27
C ARG A 200 -13.55 -3.35 -19.63
N LEU A 201 -13.52 -4.29 -18.71
CA LEU A 201 -12.85 -5.57 -18.94
C LEU A 201 -13.83 -6.58 -19.58
N PRO A 202 -13.33 -7.61 -20.28
CA PRO A 202 -14.16 -8.71 -20.75
C PRO A 202 -14.92 -9.38 -19.60
N ALA A 203 -16.15 -9.86 -19.85
CA ALA A 203 -17.04 -10.41 -18.82
C ALA A 203 -16.39 -11.49 -17.92
N ALA A 204 -15.55 -12.36 -18.50
CA ALA A 204 -14.81 -13.36 -17.74
C ALA A 204 -13.79 -12.74 -16.77
N ALA A 205 -13.16 -11.61 -17.14
CA ALA A 205 -12.21 -10.91 -16.29
C ALA A 205 -12.90 -10.12 -15.19
N GLN A 206 -14.09 -9.57 -15.44
CA GLN A 206 -14.86 -8.81 -14.45
C GLN A 206 -15.11 -9.61 -13.17
N GLN A 207 -15.51 -10.88 -13.31
CA GLN A 207 -15.77 -11.75 -12.16
C GLN A 207 -14.51 -11.99 -11.32
N ILE A 208 -13.36 -12.22 -11.97
CA ILE A 208 -12.08 -12.48 -11.27
C ILE A 208 -11.58 -11.22 -10.59
N VAL A 209 -11.63 -10.09 -11.28
CA VAL A 209 -11.12 -8.80 -10.81
C VAL A 209 -11.81 -8.34 -9.53
N GLY A 210 -13.11 -8.59 -9.39
CA GLY A 210 -13.86 -8.28 -8.18
C GLY A 210 -13.30 -8.96 -6.92
N PHE A 211 -12.67 -10.13 -7.03
CA PHE A 211 -12.04 -10.83 -5.91
C PHE A 211 -10.58 -10.43 -5.67
N LEU A 212 -9.97 -9.68 -6.59
CA LEU A 212 -8.60 -9.19 -6.40
C LEU A 212 -8.57 -7.97 -5.48
N PRO A 213 -7.51 -7.81 -4.65
CA PRO A 213 -7.40 -6.63 -3.78
C PRO A 213 -7.31 -5.33 -4.57
N SER A 214 -6.79 -5.37 -5.81
CA SER A 214 -6.69 -4.24 -6.73
C SER A 214 -8.07 -3.78 -7.22
N GLY A 215 -8.88 -4.71 -7.71
CA GLY A 215 -10.24 -4.42 -8.16
C GLY A 215 -11.13 -3.94 -7.01
N ALA A 216 -11.09 -4.66 -5.89
CA ALA A 216 -11.85 -4.29 -4.70
C ALA A 216 -11.48 -2.88 -4.20
N LEU A 217 -10.19 -2.50 -4.16
CA LEU A 217 -9.79 -1.17 -3.73
C LEU A 217 -10.23 -0.10 -4.74
N GLY A 218 -10.01 -0.33 -6.04
CA GLY A 218 -10.41 0.62 -7.08
C GLY A 218 -11.91 0.90 -7.08
N GLU A 219 -12.74 -0.14 -6.96
CA GLU A 219 -14.19 -0.02 -6.91
C GLU A 219 -14.67 0.63 -5.62
N ALA A 220 -14.16 0.18 -4.47
CA ALA A 220 -14.52 0.78 -3.18
C ALA A 220 -14.23 2.28 -3.11
N LEU A 221 -13.11 2.74 -3.70
CA LEU A 221 -12.78 4.17 -3.73
C LEU A 221 -13.66 4.95 -4.71
N ARG A 222 -14.01 4.37 -5.86
CA ARG A 222 -14.96 5.00 -6.79
C ARG A 222 -16.31 5.17 -6.11
N ASP A 223 -16.85 4.14 -5.48
CA ASP A 223 -18.12 4.22 -4.75
C ASP A 223 -18.07 5.26 -3.62
N ALA A 224 -16.98 5.30 -2.87
CA ALA A 224 -16.81 6.28 -1.81
C ALA A 224 -16.78 7.71 -2.35
N PHE A 225 -15.93 8.02 -3.33
CA PHE A 225 -15.74 9.40 -3.78
C PHE A 225 -16.83 9.88 -4.75
N LEU A 226 -17.42 9.00 -5.58
CA LEU A 226 -18.49 9.38 -6.49
C LEU A 226 -19.86 9.43 -5.80
N HIS A 227 -20.16 8.45 -4.97
CA HIS A 227 -21.51 8.25 -4.42
C HIS A 227 -21.58 8.50 -2.90
N GLY A 228 -20.45 8.69 -2.21
CA GLY A 228 -20.40 8.77 -0.75
C GLY A 228 -20.79 7.45 -0.06
N ALA A 229 -20.79 6.34 -0.80
CA ALA A 229 -21.24 5.04 -0.35
C ALA A 229 -20.07 4.12 0.01
N VAL A 230 -20.27 3.24 0.99
CA VAL A 230 -19.32 2.17 1.32
C VAL A 230 -19.74 0.89 0.62
N ASN A 231 -18.93 0.41 -0.31
CA ASN A 231 -19.14 -0.88 -0.94
C ASN A 231 -18.78 -2.01 0.05
N GLY A 232 -19.79 -2.64 0.64
CA GLY A 232 -19.59 -3.67 1.66
C GLY A 232 -18.88 -4.90 1.13
N ALA A 233 -19.15 -5.33 -0.11
CA ALA A 233 -18.50 -6.50 -0.72
C ALA A 233 -17.01 -6.23 -0.96
N ALA A 234 -16.67 -5.11 -1.59
CA ALA A 234 -15.29 -4.72 -1.83
C ALA A 234 -14.52 -4.53 -0.51
N THR A 235 -15.15 -3.90 0.49
CA THR A 235 -14.57 -3.75 1.83
C THR A 235 -14.28 -5.10 2.48
N LEU A 236 -15.22 -6.05 2.41
CA LEU A 236 -15.02 -7.40 2.94
C LEU A 236 -13.85 -8.11 2.25
N ILE A 237 -13.74 -8.00 0.94
CA ILE A 237 -12.62 -8.58 0.17
C ILE A 237 -11.29 -7.99 0.63
N LEU A 238 -11.19 -6.68 0.83
CA LEU A 238 -9.99 -6.03 1.35
C LEU A 238 -9.64 -6.48 2.76
N VAL A 239 -10.63 -6.63 3.65
CA VAL A 239 -10.44 -7.17 5.01
C VAL A 239 -9.92 -8.60 4.95
N LEU A 240 -10.51 -9.45 4.12
CA LEU A 240 -10.06 -10.84 3.94
C LEU A 240 -8.62 -10.89 3.42
N TRP A 241 -8.25 -10.10 2.42
CA TRP A 241 -6.88 -10.03 1.93
C TRP A 241 -5.91 -9.54 2.99
N THR A 242 -6.28 -8.52 3.79
CA THR A 242 -5.46 -8.01 4.89
C THR A 242 -5.18 -9.09 5.93
N ILE A 243 -6.21 -9.83 6.34
CA ILE A 243 -6.09 -10.89 7.35
C ILE A 243 -5.29 -12.08 6.78
N LEU A 244 -5.67 -12.58 5.60
CA LEU A 244 -5.05 -13.78 5.02
C LEU A 244 -3.59 -13.53 4.64
N ALA A 245 -3.31 -12.43 3.92
CA ALA A 245 -1.95 -12.09 3.55
C ALA A 245 -1.10 -11.71 4.77
N GLY A 246 -1.67 -11.00 5.75
CA GLY A 246 -1.00 -10.66 7.00
C GLY A 246 -0.65 -11.89 7.83
N ALA A 247 -1.60 -12.81 8.02
CA ALA A 247 -1.36 -14.07 8.72
C ALA A 247 -0.32 -14.93 7.99
N ALA A 248 -0.41 -15.03 6.65
CA ALA A 248 0.54 -15.73 5.82
C ALA A 248 1.96 -15.11 5.91
N ALA A 249 2.03 -13.77 5.85
CA ALA A 249 3.30 -13.05 6.01
C ALA A 249 3.91 -13.35 7.38
N ILE A 250 3.15 -13.26 8.48
CA ILE A 250 3.65 -13.56 9.82
C ILE A 250 4.11 -15.02 9.93
N ARG A 251 3.37 -15.95 9.34
CA ARG A 251 3.63 -17.40 9.45
C ARG A 251 4.85 -17.86 8.67
N TRP A 252 5.03 -17.34 7.46
CA TRP A 252 6.03 -17.83 6.51
C TRP A 252 7.19 -16.87 6.27
N PHE A 253 7.21 -15.71 6.92
CA PHE A 253 8.27 -14.72 6.76
C PHE A 253 9.64 -15.30 7.20
N LYS A 254 10.61 -15.27 6.28
CA LYS A 254 11.99 -15.68 6.53
C LYS A 254 12.84 -14.46 6.82
N TRP A 255 13.60 -14.51 7.90
CA TRP A 255 14.50 -13.43 8.30
C TRP A 255 15.87 -13.48 7.60
N ASN A 256 16.19 -14.60 6.93
CA ASN A 256 17.45 -14.93 6.28
C ASN A 256 17.24 -15.27 4.80
#